data_8dcbd8270e42124b9f263a028aa51968
#
_entry.id   8dcbd8270e42124b9f263a028aa51968
#
_cell.length_a   1.000
_cell.length_b   1.000
_cell.length_c   1.000
_cell.angle_alpha   90.00
_cell.angle_beta   90.00
_cell.angle_gamma   90.00
#
_symmetry.space_group_name_H-M   'P 1'
#
loop_
_entity.id
_entity.type
_entity.pdbx_description
1 polymer ?
#
loop_
_entity_poly.entity_id
_entity_poly.type
_entity_poly.pdbx_seq_one_letter_code
_entity_poly.pdbx_strand_id
1 'polypeptide(L)'
;AKWLKFARSLKLRLAMRIRYVEPDLALQYAQEAIEGGVITSTDENALLQTYRQITVTNPLEMIWNSYNDARMGASMDSYLNGYEDPRREKMFQPATITGGGFHGVVNGLGSTEQKFYTKMSAPNIFGETPMRWLLASEVAFLKAEFKLLKGDKSGAKSDYEEGIRLSFLENGLSASDAADYAQSMK
;
A
#
# COMPACT_ATOMS: atom_id res chain seq x y z
N ALA A 1 19.64 7.35 11.53
CA ALA A 1 18.59 8.38 11.54
C ALA A 1 17.54 8.05 10.50
N LYS A 2 16.24 8.21 10.81
CA LYS A 2 15.09 7.80 9.96
C LYS A 2 15.13 8.45 8.58
N TRP A 3 15.51 9.73 8.46
CA TRP A 3 15.62 10.43 7.17
C TRP A 3 16.62 9.77 6.20
N LEU A 4 17.72 9.24 6.71
CA LEU A 4 18.71 8.54 5.87
C LEU A 4 18.13 7.20 5.34
N LYS A 5 17.43 6.46 6.20
CA LYS A 5 16.71 5.23 5.78
C LYS A 5 15.64 5.54 4.74
N PHE A 6 14.87 6.62 4.95
CA PHE A 6 13.89 7.09 3.96
C PHE A 6 14.54 7.41 2.61
N ALA A 7 15.62 8.19 2.59
CA ALA A 7 16.32 8.55 1.36
C ALA A 7 16.85 7.30 0.60
N ARG A 8 17.42 6.34 1.33
CA ARG A 8 17.90 5.08 0.76
C ARG A 8 16.75 4.20 0.25
N SER A 9 15.64 4.14 0.97
CA SER A 9 14.44 3.42 0.53
C SER A 9 13.83 4.05 -0.71
N LEU A 10 13.85 5.38 -0.82
CA LEU A 10 13.45 6.09 -2.03
C LEU A 10 14.42 5.80 -3.20
N LYS A 11 15.74 5.75 -2.94
CA LYS A 11 16.73 5.31 -3.94
C LYS A 11 16.41 3.90 -4.44
N LEU A 12 16.10 2.96 -3.55
CA LEU A 12 15.69 1.60 -3.93
C LEU A 12 14.42 1.61 -4.80
N ARG A 13 13.38 2.38 -4.41
CA ARG A 13 12.16 2.53 -5.21
C ARG A 13 12.47 3.03 -6.63
N LEU A 14 13.29 4.07 -6.75
CA LEU A 14 13.67 4.65 -8.04
C LEU A 14 14.53 3.68 -8.87
N ALA A 15 15.47 2.98 -8.26
CA ALA A 15 16.27 1.95 -8.92
C ALA A 15 15.36 0.86 -9.55
N MET A 16 14.38 0.35 -8.82
CA MET A 16 13.46 -0.65 -9.35
C MET A 16 12.55 -0.11 -10.47
N ARG A 17 12.33 1.20 -10.58
CA ARG A 17 11.55 1.81 -11.69
C ARG A 17 12.31 1.84 -13.01
N ILE A 18 13.64 1.99 -12.98
CA ILE A 18 14.47 2.07 -14.20
C ILE A 18 14.93 0.69 -14.71
N ARG A 19 14.58 -0.40 -14.05
CA ARG A 19 15.10 -1.76 -14.32
C ARG A 19 14.90 -2.26 -15.75
N TYR A 20 13.89 -1.78 -16.44
CA TYR A 20 13.62 -2.19 -17.83
C TYR A 20 14.40 -1.37 -18.87
N VAL A 21 14.92 -0.21 -18.48
CA VAL A 21 15.66 0.71 -19.35
C VAL A 21 17.15 0.60 -19.09
N GLU A 22 17.55 0.55 -17.82
CA GLU A 22 18.93 0.50 -17.34
C GLU A 22 19.09 -0.60 -16.28
N PRO A 23 19.02 -1.88 -16.64
CA PRO A 23 18.97 -3.00 -15.70
C PRO A 23 20.20 -3.10 -14.79
N ASP A 24 21.41 -2.89 -15.33
CA ASP A 24 22.66 -2.99 -14.57
C ASP A 24 22.76 -1.86 -13.55
N LEU A 25 22.42 -0.64 -13.94
CA LEU A 25 22.40 0.52 -13.07
C LEU A 25 21.32 0.39 -11.97
N ALA A 26 20.17 -0.17 -12.33
CA ALA A 26 19.10 -0.47 -11.38
C ALA A 26 19.57 -1.45 -10.29
N LEU A 27 20.22 -2.53 -10.67
CA LEU A 27 20.77 -3.52 -9.73
C LEU A 27 21.86 -2.91 -8.84
N GLN A 28 22.77 -2.12 -9.42
CA GLN A 28 23.81 -1.43 -8.66
C GLN A 28 23.19 -0.50 -7.60
N TYR A 29 22.29 0.40 -7.99
CA TYR A 29 21.71 1.37 -7.07
C TYR A 29 20.81 0.72 -6.01
N ALA A 30 20.10 -0.36 -6.37
CA ALA A 30 19.31 -1.13 -5.41
C ALA A 30 20.22 -1.80 -4.38
N GLN A 31 21.33 -2.42 -4.80
CA GLN A 31 22.32 -3.03 -3.90
C GLN A 31 22.88 -1.99 -2.92
N GLU A 32 23.37 -0.86 -3.44
CA GLU A 32 23.92 0.23 -2.61
C GLU A 32 22.90 0.76 -1.59
N ALA A 33 21.64 0.89 -1.99
CA ALA A 33 20.57 1.34 -1.10
C ALA A 33 20.31 0.36 0.04
N ILE A 34 20.22 -0.93 -0.28
CA ILE A 34 19.96 -2.01 0.70
C ILE A 34 21.12 -2.13 1.69
N GLU A 35 22.36 -2.18 1.20
CA GLU A 35 23.57 -2.25 2.04
C GLU A 35 23.73 -1.04 2.95
N GLY A 36 23.34 0.13 2.45
CA GLY A 36 23.34 1.36 3.25
C GLY A 36 22.32 1.36 4.38
N GLY A 37 21.33 0.49 4.34
CA GLY A 37 20.23 0.37 5.31
C GLY A 37 19.00 1.18 4.92
N VAL A 38 17.93 0.46 4.61
CA VAL A 38 16.60 0.96 4.23
C VAL A 38 15.62 0.86 5.41
N ILE A 39 14.38 1.33 5.23
CA ILE A 39 13.27 1.12 6.17
C ILE A 39 12.98 -0.38 6.27
N THR A 40 12.88 -0.92 7.50
CA THR A 40 12.66 -2.34 7.76
C THR A 40 11.55 -2.63 8.77
N SER A 41 11.05 -1.61 9.47
CA SER A 41 10.02 -1.78 10.51
C SER A 41 8.97 -0.66 10.44
N THR A 42 7.81 -0.92 10.99
CA THR A 42 6.66 0.00 10.93
C THR A 42 6.90 1.31 11.67
N ASP A 43 7.74 1.33 12.70
CA ASP A 43 8.13 2.55 13.43
C ASP A 43 9.08 3.46 12.62
N GLU A 44 9.64 2.95 11.53
CA GLU A 44 10.48 3.68 10.58
C GLU A 44 9.70 4.24 9.38
N ASN A 45 8.42 3.90 9.26
CA ASN A 45 7.56 4.37 8.17
C ASN A 45 7.64 5.89 7.98
N ALA A 46 7.77 6.33 6.74
CA ALA A 46 7.72 7.74 6.40
C ALA A 46 6.27 8.20 6.30
N LEU A 47 5.81 8.84 7.37
CA LEU A 47 4.45 9.33 7.52
C LEU A 47 4.47 10.85 7.71
N LEU A 48 3.61 11.57 6.99
CA LEU A 48 3.30 12.94 7.36
C LEU A 48 2.12 12.94 8.33
N GLN A 49 2.38 13.38 9.56
CA GLN A 49 1.36 13.46 10.59
C GLN A 49 0.37 14.59 10.28
N THR A 50 -0.87 14.35 10.59
CA THR A 50 -1.98 15.29 10.37
C THR A 50 -2.50 15.79 11.71
N TYR A 51 -2.91 17.06 11.76
CA TYR A 51 -3.36 17.71 12.98
C TYR A 51 -4.52 18.66 12.67
N ARG A 52 -5.71 18.36 13.16
CA ARG A 52 -6.90 19.22 12.97
C ARG A 52 -6.73 20.60 13.59
N GLN A 53 -5.99 20.70 14.71
CA GLN A 53 -5.79 21.96 15.44
C GLN A 53 -4.99 22.99 14.63
N ILE A 54 -4.17 22.55 13.69
CA ILE A 54 -3.35 23.43 12.82
C ILE A 54 -3.74 23.32 11.35
N THR A 55 -4.94 22.81 11.08
CA THR A 55 -5.51 22.67 9.73
C THR A 55 -4.67 21.83 8.75
N VAL A 56 -3.78 20.99 9.25
CA VAL A 56 -3.04 20.00 8.44
C VAL A 56 -3.79 18.68 8.50
N THR A 57 -4.76 18.53 7.60
CA THR A 57 -5.58 17.32 7.50
C THR A 57 -5.22 16.52 6.26
N ASN A 58 -5.59 15.23 6.25
CA ASN A 58 -5.43 14.40 5.05
C ASN A 58 -6.40 14.85 3.96
N PRO A 59 -5.90 15.35 2.80
CA PRO A 59 -6.77 15.89 1.76
C PRO A 59 -7.66 14.83 1.09
N LEU A 60 -7.33 13.54 1.23
CA LEU A 60 -8.16 12.47 0.67
C LEU A 60 -9.53 12.40 1.34
N GLU A 61 -9.68 12.82 2.61
CA GLU A 61 -11.01 12.94 3.23
C GLU A 61 -11.89 13.91 2.43
N MET A 62 -11.37 15.07 2.07
CA MET A 62 -12.13 16.06 1.29
C MET A 62 -12.56 15.50 -0.06
N ILE A 63 -11.67 14.75 -0.73
CA ILE A 63 -11.94 14.18 -2.05
C ILE A 63 -13.06 13.14 -1.98
N TRP A 64 -13.00 12.19 -1.03
CA TRP A 64 -14.02 11.14 -1.01
C TRP A 64 -15.30 11.54 -0.28
N ASN A 65 -15.21 12.40 0.76
CA ASN A 65 -16.33 12.75 1.62
C ASN A 65 -17.06 14.01 1.15
N SER A 66 -16.33 15.12 0.91
CA SER A 66 -16.95 16.39 0.53
C SER A 66 -17.26 16.47 -0.97
N TYR A 67 -16.34 16.04 -1.84
CA TYR A 67 -16.54 16.05 -3.29
C TYR A 67 -17.18 14.78 -3.81
N ASN A 68 -17.18 13.70 -3.05
CA ASN A 68 -17.67 12.38 -3.46
C ASN A 68 -16.96 11.79 -4.69
N ASP A 69 -15.70 12.16 -4.94
CA ASP A 69 -14.98 11.83 -6.18
C ASP A 69 -14.08 10.59 -6.07
N ALA A 70 -13.86 10.05 -4.89
CA ALA A 70 -13.02 8.86 -4.70
C ALA A 70 -13.81 7.70 -4.12
N ARG A 71 -13.68 6.53 -4.77
CA ARG A 71 -14.24 5.25 -4.32
C ARG A 71 -13.22 4.14 -4.58
N MET A 72 -13.42 2.99 -3.97
CA MET A 72 -12.67 1.78 -4.25
C MET A 72 -12.71 1.48 -5.75
N GLY A 73 -11.58 1.19 -6.35
CA GLY A 73 -11.53 0.79 -7.76
C GLY A 73 -11.85 -0.70 -7.92
N ALA A 74 -12.44 -1.09 -9.06
CA ALA A 74 -12.81 -2.48 -9.35
C ALA A 74 -11.63 -3.46 -9.28
N SER A 75 -10.41 -3.02 -9.58
CA SER A 75 -9.22 -3.86 -9.41
C SER A 75 -8.97 -4.19 -7.93
N MET A 76 -9.08 -3.20 -7.02
CA MET A 76 -8.98 -3.44 -5.57
C MET A 76 -10.11 -4.34 -5.06
N ASP A 77 -11.34 -4.13 -5.56
CA ASP A 77 -12.49 -4.98 -5.29
C ASP A 77 -12.17 -6.45 -5.64
N SER A 78 -11.73 -6.70 -6.86
CA SER A 78 -11.41 -8.04 -7.35
C SER A 78 -10.34 -8.74 -6.49
N TYR A 79 -9.27 -8.02 -6.13
CA TYR A 79 -8.21 -8.60 -5.29
C TYR A 79 -8.66 -8.80 -3.85
N LEU A 80 -9.20 -7.76 -3.20
CA LEU A 80 -9.51 -7.83 -1.77
C LEU A 80 -10.69 -8.76 -1.46
N ASN A 81 -11.68 -8.84 -2.34
CA ASN A 81 -12.78 -9.80 -2.20
C ASN A 81 -12.39 -11.19 -2.69
N GLY A 82 -11.69 -11.29 -3.82
CA GLY A 82 -11.31 -12.58 -4.41
C GLY A 82 -10.38 -13.40 -3.50
N TYR A 83 -9.54 -12.73 -2.75
CA TYR A 83 -8.64 -13.36 -1.79
C TYR A 83 -9.12 -13.28 -0.34
N GLU A 84 -10.34 -12.82 -0.11
CA GLU A 84 -10.91 -12.62 1.25
C GLU A 84 -9.96 -11.84 2.18
N ASP A 85 -9.28 -10.83 1.64
CA ASP A 85 -8.22 -10.10 2.31
C ASP A 85 -8.77 -9.28 3.50
N PRO A 86 -8.39 -9.57 4.75
CA PRO A 86 -8.93 -8.88 5.93
C PRO A 86 -8.53 -7.41 6.01
N ARG A 87 -7.50 -6.96 5.26
CA ARG A 87 -7.14 -5.54 5.15
C ARG A 87 -8.22 -4.72 4.47
N ARG A 88 -9.13 -5.35 3.72
CA ARG A 88 -10.27 -4.71 3.07
C ARG A 88 -11.07 -3.84 4.04
N GLU A 89 -11.40 -4.37 5.20
CA GLU A 89 -12.19 -3.68 6.23
C GLU A 89 -11.42 -2.54 6.92
N LYS A 90 -10.10 -2.54 6.81
CA LYS A 90 -9.24 -1.47 7.33
C LYS A 90 -9.04 -0.35 6.32
N MET A 91 -9.02 -0.69 5.02
CA MET A 91 -8.75 0.25 3.93
C MET A 91 -10.00 0.94 3.41
N PHE A 92 -11.16 0.28 3.49
CA PHE A 92 -12.41 0.76 2.91
C PHE A 92 -13.58 0.66 3.88
N GLN A 93 -14.54 1.55 3.70
CA GLN A 93 -15.85 1.50 4.33
C GLN A 93 -16.78 0.58 3.50
N PRO A 94 -17.73 -0.13 4.13
CA PRO A 94 -18.72 -0.89 3.38
C PRO A 94 -19.51 -0.01 2.40
N ALA A 95 -19.87 -0.57 1.27
CA ALA A 95 -20.75 0.10 0.31
C ALA A 95 -22.15 0.29 0.90
N THR A 96 -22.82 1.36 0.50
CA THR A 96 -24.21 1.69 0.94
C THR A 96 -25.27 1.19 -0.04
N ILE A 97 -24.90 0.31 -0.96
CA ILE A 97 -25.84 -0.38 -1.86
C ILE A 97 -26.66 -1.43 -1.09
N THR A 98 -27.79 -1.84 -1.67
CA THR A 98 -28.58 -2.95 -1.12
C THR A 98 -27.72 -4.22 -1.09
N GLY A 99 -27.64 -4.88 0.07
CA GLY A 99 -26.79 -6.05 0.29
C GLY A 99 -25.45 -5.70 0.96
N GLY A 100 -25.06 -4.45 1.03
CA GLY A 100 -23.81 -4.01 1.70
C GLY A 100 -22.54 -4.58 1.06
N GLY A 101 -21.56 -4.92 1.89
CA GLY A 101 -20.28 -5.50 1.42
C GLY A 101 -19.30 -4.44 0.93
N PHE A 102 -18.26 -4.88 0.22
CA PHE A 102 -17.23 -4.03 -0.33
C PHE A 102 -17.25 -4.10 -1.85
N HIS A 103 -17.50 -2.96 -2.50
CA HIS A 103 -17.69 -2.91 -3.94
C HIS A 103 -16.95 -1.71 -4.53
N GLY A 104 -16.28 -1.96 -5.66
CA GLY A 104 -15.49 -0.97 -6.39
C GLY A 104 -16.18 -0.43 -7.63
N VAL A 105 -15.65 0.67 -8.14
CA VAL A 105 -16.06 1.31 -9.38
C VAL A 105 -15.11 0.92 -10.50
N VAL A 106 -15.64 0.57 -11.66
CA VAL A 106 -14.83 0.32 -12.87
C VAL A 106 -14.25 1.64 -13.37
N ASN A 107 -12.91 1.70 -13.50
CA ASN A 107 -12.21 2.85 -14.01
C ASN A 107 -12.41 3.00 -15.53
N GLY A 108 -12.48 4.23 -16.02
CA GLY A 108 -12.58 4.51 -17.44
C GLY A 108 -13.99 4.35 -18.02
N LEU A 109 -15.01 4.13 -17.22
CA LEU A 109 -16.38 4.31 -17.64
C LEU A 109 -16.60 5.78 -17.95
N GLY A 110 -17.20 6.09 -19.11
CA GLY A 110 -17.60 7.45 -19.49
C GLY A 110 -18.44 8.12 -18.41
N SER A 111 -19.11 9.22 -18.71
CA SER A 111 -19.87 9.99 -17.72
C SER A 111 -20.89 9.12 -16.97
N THR A 112 -20.46 8.56 -15.84
CA THR A 112 -21.35 7.84 -14.92
C THR A 112 -21.92 8.84 -13.95
N GLU A 113 -23.24 8.86 -13.80
CA GLU A 113 -23.88 9.76 -12.84
C GLU A 113 -23.36 9.49 -11.41
N GLN A 114 -22.98 10.54 -10.73
CA GLN A 114 -22.44 10.49 -9.37
C GLN A 114 -23.27 9.60 -8.42
N LYS A 115 -24.60 9.62 -8.55
CA LYS A 115 -25.51 8.81 -7.73
C LYS A 115 -25.25 7.29 -7.78
N PHE A 116 -24.60 6.78 -8.83
CA PHE A 116 -24.30 5.35 -8.95
C PHE A 116 -23.02 4.96 -8.21
N TYR A 117 -21.95 5.73 -8.39
CA TYR A 117 -20.67 5.35 -7.78
C TYR A 117 -20.52 5.81 -6.33
N THR A 118 -21.22 6.87 -5.88
CA THR A 118 -21.14 7.36 -4.50
C THR A 118 -21.59 6.36 -3.45
N LYS A 119 -22.37 5.36 -3.85
CA LYS A 119 -22.81 4.26 -2.97
C LYS A 119 -21.78 3.14 -2.83
N MET A 120 -20.73 3.13 -3.65
CA MET A 120 -19.65 2.14 -3.58
C MET A 120 -18.72 2.44 -2.41
N SER A 121 -17.86 1.48 -2.08
CA SER A 121 -16.97 1.56 -0.93
C SER A 121 -16.06 2.79 -0.97
N ALA A 122 -16.16 3.64 0.03
CA ALA A 122 -15.31 4.80 0.22
C ALA A 122 -13.99 4.41 0.91
N PRO A 123 -12.89 5.15 0.71
CA PRO A 123 -11.67 4.97 1.50
C PRO A 123 -11.93 5.16 2.99
N ASN A 124 -11.30 4.34 3.82
CA ASN A 124 -11.35 4.50 5.28
C ASN A 124 -10.23 5.47 5.74
N ILE A 125 -10.24 6.68 5.19
CA ILE A 125 -9.26 7.73 5.42
C ILE A 125 -9.99 8.98 5.89
N PHE A 126 -9.60 9.49 7.05
CA PHE A 126 -10.16 10.69 7.67
C PHE A 126 -9.08 11.77 7.80
N GLY A 127 -9.47 12.98 8.15
CA GLY A 127 -8.55 14.11 8.24
C GLY A 127 -7.37 13.90 9.19
N GLU A 128 -7.52 13.05 10.20
CA GLU A 128 -6.47 12.70 11.16
C GLU A 128 -5.64 11.47 10.75
N THR A 129 -6.00 10.80 9.65
CA THR A 129 -5.23 9.67 9.14
C THR A 129 -3.89 10.16 8.58
N PRO A 130 -2.74 9.69 9.09
CA PRO A 130 -1.44 10.11 8.58
C PRO A 130 -1.27 9.82 7.09
N MET A 131 -0.65 10.73 6.35
CA MET A 131 -0.35 10.51 4.94
C MET A 131 0.88 9.60 4.81
N ARG A 132 0.72 8.48 4.12
CA ARG A 132 1.73 7.43 3.94
C ARG A 132 2.60 7.74 2.72
N TRP A 133 3.88 8.07 2.92
CA TRP A 133 4.81 8.38 1.84
C TRP A 133 5.64 7.18 1.40
N LEU A 134 6.15 6.41 2.38
CA LEU A 134 6.94 5.21 2.13
C LEU A 134 6.83 4.28 3.35
N LEU A 135 6.38 3.07 3.10
CA LEU A 135 6.09 2.09 4.13
C LEU A 135 7.13 0.96 4.14
N ALA A 136 7.32 0.35 5.29
CA ALA A 136 8.21 -0.80 5.44
C ALA A 136 7.77 -1.99 4.58
N SER A 137 6.46 -2.21 4.44
CA SER A 137 5.91 -3.25 3.56
C SER A 137 6.31 -3.04 2.11
N GLU A 138 6.22 -1.82 1.59
CA GLU A 138 6.65 -1.50 0.23
C GLU A 138 8.14 -1.77 0.04
N VAL A 139 8.97 -1.36 1.00
CA VAL A 139 10.41 -1.59 0.94
C VAL A 139 10.75 -3.08 0.96
N ALA A 140 10.01 -3.89 1.72
CA ALA A 140 10.17 -5.35 1.74
C ALA A 140 9.84 -5.95 0.36
N PHE A 141 8.75 -5.52 -0.28
CA PHE A 141 8.41 -5.97 -1.64
C PHE A 141 9.45 -5.53 -2.68
N LEU A 142 9.99 -4.32 -2.59
CA LEU A 142 11.09 -3.87 -3.47
C LEU A 142 12.36 -4.70 -3.29
N LYS A 143 12.69 -5.12 -2.06
CA LYS A 143 13.79 -6.05 -1.79
C LYS A 143 13.52 -7.44 -2.36
N ALA A 144 12.28 -7.94 -2.24
CA ALA A 144 11.88 -9.21 -2.82
C ALA A 144 12.06 -9.19 -4.35
N GLU A 145 11.61 -8.13 -5.00
CA GLU A 145 11.77 -7.92 -6.43
C GLU A 145 13.24 -7.86 -6.86
N PHE A 146 14.08 -7.10 -6.14
CA PHE A 146 15.52 -7.05 -6.37
C PHE A 146 16.19 -8.42 -6.26
N LYS A 147 15.89 -9.19 -5.20
CA LYS A 147 16.42 -10.55 -5.01
C LYS A 147 15.99 -11.51 -6.12
N LEU A 148 14.72 -11.39 -6.56
CA LEU A 148 14.20 -12.19 -7.66
C LEU A 148 14.96 -11.92 -8.96
N LEU A 149 15.27 -10.66 -9.27
CA LEU A 149 16.07 -10.26 -10.42
C LEU A 149 17.50 -10.80 -10.35
N LYS A 150 18.05 -10.96 -9.15
CA LYS A 150 19.37 -11.59 -8.91
C LYS A 150 19.32 -13.12 -8.90
N GLY A 151 18.16 -13.74 -9.10
CA GLY A 151 18.00 -15.20 -9.06
C GLY A 151 17.90 -15.80 -7.66
N ASP A 152 17.93 -15.00 -6.59
CA ASP A 152 17.73 -15.45 -5.19
C ASP A 152 16.24 -15.62 -4.89
N LYS A 153 15.67 -16.74 -5.34
CA LYS A 153 14.25 -17.05 -5.13
C LYS A 153 13.89 -17.23 -3.66
N SER A 154 14.79 -17.82 -2.86
CA SER A 154 14.54 -18.06 -1.43
C SER A 154 14.50 -16.75 -0.66
N GLY A 155 15.49 -15.88 -0.87
CA GLY A 155 15.52 -14.58 -0.25
C GLY A 155 14.37 -13.66 -0.73
N ALA A 156 13.98 -13.76 -2.00
CA ALA A 156 12.83 -13.04 -2.53
C ALA A 156 11.53 -13.47 -1.83
N LYS A 157 11.32 -14.78 -1.66
CA LYS A 157 10.16 -15.32 -0.91
C LYS A 157 10.12 -14.80 0.51
N SER A 158 11.24 -14.83 1.22
CA SER A 158 11.34 -14.33 2.61
C SER A 158 10.98 -12.84 2.71
N ASP A 159 11.53 -11.99 1.83
CA ASP A 159 11.18 -10.56 1.84
C ASP A 159 9.73 -10.32 1.40
N TYR A 160 9.16 -11.14 0.53
CA TYR A 160 7.76 -11.06 0.13
C TYR A 160 6.81 -11.38 1.30
N GLU A 161 7.08 -12.49 2.02
CA GLU A 161 6.31 -12.87 3.22
C GLU A 161 6.43 -11.80 4.32
N GLU A 162 7.61 -11.21 4.49
CA GLU A 162 7.81 -10.08 5.41
C GLU A 162 7.02 -8.84 4.97
N GLY A 163 6.95 -8.56 3.66
CA GLY A 163 6.12 -7.49 3.10
C GLY A 163 4.63 -7.66 3.43
N ILE A 164 4.11 -8.88 3.33
CA ILE A 164 2.74 -9.21 3.74
C ILE A 164 2.57 -8.93 5.24
N ARG A 165 3.45 -9.47 6.08
CA ARG A 165 3.40 -9.29 7.54
C ARG A 165 3.41 -7.82 7.94
N LEU A 166 4.30 -7.03 7.37
CA LEU A 166 4.40 -5.59 7.62
C LEU A 166 3.13 -4.85 7.17
N SER A 167 2.58 -5.20 6.00
CA SER A 167 1.34 -4.60 5.50
C SER A 167 0.13 -4.87 6.41
N PHE A 168 0.07 -6.04 7.03
CA PHE A 168 -0.96 -6.33 8.03
C PHE A 168 -0.81 -5.44 9.26
N LEU A 169 0.39 -5.34 9.82
CA LEU A 169 0.68 -4.47 10.97
C LEU A 169 0.39 -2.99 10.66
N GLU A 170 0.74 -2.51 9.47
CA GLU A 170 0.49 -1.13 9.01
C GLU A 170 -1.00 -0.81 8.86
N ASN A 171 -1.84 -1.82 8.74
CA ASN A 171 -3.29 -1.69 8.69
C ASN A 171 -3.98 -2.11 10.01
N GLY A 172 -3.22 -2.25 11.11
CA GLY A 172 -3.76 -2.54 12.43
C GLY A 172 -4.28 -3.97 12.62
N LEU A 173 -3.76 -4.91 11.82
CA LEU A 173 -3.99 -6.35 11.95
C LEU A 173 -2.78 -7.02 12.61
N SER A 174 -2.93 -8.25 13.09
CA SER A 174 -1.85 -8.96 13.78
C SER A 174 -0.89 -9.69 12.82
N ALA A 175 0.26 -10.08 13.34
CA ALA A 175 1.20 -10.93 12.62
C ALA A 175 0.67 -12.36 12.41
N SER A 176 -0.21 -12.85 13.31
CA SER A 176 -0.90 -14.13 13.13
C SER A 176 -1.87 -14.08 11.97
N ASP A 177 -2.68 -13.01 11.85
CA ASP A 177 -3.58 -12.83 10.71
C ASP A 177 -2.82 -12.83 9.38
N ALA A 178 -1.63 -12.23 9.35
CA ALA A 178 -0.77 -12.24 8.17
C ALA A 178 -0.26 -13.65 7.82
N ALA A 179 0.11 -14.45 8.84
CA ALA A 179 0.57 -15.81 8.62
C ALA A 179 -0.56 -16.72 8.11
N ASP A 180 -1.74 -16.62 8.68
CA ASP A 180 -2.93 -17.37 8.26
C ASP A 180 -3.32 -17.02 6.83
N TYR A 181 -3.33 -15.73 6.49
CA TYR A 181 -3.57 -15.25 5.14
C TYR A 181 -2.53 -15.78 4.15
N ALA A 182 -1.23 -15.70 4.47
CA ALA A 182 -0.17 -16.21 3.61
C ALA A 182 -0.24 -17.72 3.39
N GLN A 183 -0.82 -18.48 4.33
CA GLN A 183 -1.05 -19.92 4.18
C GLN A 183 -2.27 -20.21 3.31
N SER A 184 -3.34 -19.43 3.41
CA SER A 184 -4.56 -19.59 2.58
C SER A 184 -4.31 -19.33 1.10
N MET A 185 -3.22 -18.61 0.76
CA MET A 185 -2.82 -18.24 -0.61
C MET A 185 -1.95 -19.30 -1.30
N LYS A 186 -1.68 -20.42 -0.66
CA LYS A 186 -0.92 -21.56 -1.22
C LYS A 186 -1.86 -22.60 -1.84
#